data_9b2fc5693fed5f7041e7425337360db0
#
_entry.id   9b2fc5693fed5f7041e7425337360db0
#
_cell.length_a   1.000
_cell.length_b   1.000
_cell.length_c   1.000
_cell.angle_alpha   90.00
_cell.angle_beta   90.00
_cell.angle_gamma   90.00
#
_symmetry.space_group_name_H-M   'P 1'
#
loop_
_entity.id
_entity.type
_entity.pdbx_description
1 polymer ?
#
loop_
_entity_poly.entity_id
_entity_poly.type
_entity_poly.pdbx_seq_one_letter_code
_entity_poly.pdbx_strand_id
1 'polypeptide(L)'
;MGLRPFDLAAFPVAGHPFDEKGLIQCGNFHFAYTKHRDALNIERLFLPQGGIIALIGHNGAGKSTLARCLCGLEKHCDGVVKMDGKQYNKKQRLTLCYMVMQDVNHQLFTESTEEEMLISMAAPSPDQADAVLERLDLMQFKDRHPMALSGGQKQRVAIATALVSDRKILVFDEPTSGLDLHHMKEVAGELLAIQDMGKTSLVITHDYELIASCCTHVLHLEHGEVQEQYALDNIGIQHLKEFFIGAR
;
A
#
# COMPACT_ATOMS: atom_id res chain seq x y z
N MET A 1 -10.73 -4.42 24.80
CA MET A 1 -10.13 -3.18 24.28
C MET A 1 -11.27 -2.35 23.72
N GLY A 2 -11.57 -1.18 24.31
CA GLY A 2 -12.68 -0.34 23.88
C GLY A 2 -12.31 0.34 22.57
N LEU A 3 -13.23 0.25 21.60
CA LEU A 3 -13.17 1.03 20.36
C LEU A 3 -13.16 2.52 20.74
N ARG A 4 -12.25 3.30 20.11
CA ARG A 4 -12.19 4.75 20.31
C ARG A 4 -13.49 5.38 19.80
N PRO A 5 -14.00 6.44 20.45
CA PRO A 5 -15.14 7.17 19.92
C PRO A 5 -14.74 7.80 18.58
N PHE A 6 -15.61 7.61 17.60
CA PHE A 6 -15.45 7.99 16.23
C PHE A 6 -15.77 9.48 16.04
N ASP A 7 -14.79 10.31 15.76
CA ASP A 7 -15.00 11.74 15.46
C ASP A 7 -14.92 11.97 13.94
N LEU A 8 -16.08 12.17 13.34
CA LEU A 8 -16.30 12.33 11.92
C LEU A 8 -15.98 13.73 11.38
N ALA A 9 -15.82 14.71 12.27
CA ALA A 9 -15.68 16.12 11.89
C ALA A 9 -14.22 16.53 11.57
N ALA A 10 -13.25 15.66 11.85
CA ALA A 10 -11.84 16.03 11.87
C ALA A 10 -11.05 15.79 10.57
N PHE A 11 -11.66 15.22 9.50
CA PHE A 11 -10.89 14.78 8.34
C PHE A 11 -11.27 15.52 7.06
N PRO A 12 -10.29 16.12 6.34
CA PRO A 12 -10.54 16.70 5.03
C PRO A 12 -10.84 15.61 4.00
N VAL A 13 -11.84 15.83 3.17
CA VAL A 13 -12.20 14.93 2.07
C VAL A 13 -11.29 15.24 0.89
N ALA A 14 -10.40 14.34 0.55
CA ALA A 14 -9.57 14.42 -0.65
C ALA A 14 -10.12 13.44 -1.69
N GLY A 15 -11.00 13.87 -2.57
CA GLY A 15 -11.53 13.05 -3.67
C GLY A 15 -11.48 13.78 -5.00
N HIS A 16 -10.89 13.15 -6.01
CA HIS A 16 -11.01 13.56 -7.40
C HIS A 16 -11.81 12.51 -8.17
N PRO A 17 -12.72 12.91 -9.08
CA PRO A 17 -13.48 11.97 -9.89
C PRO A 17 -12.54 11.15 -10.80
N PHE A 18 -12.92 9.89 -11.10
CA PHE A 18 -12.20 9.03 -12.03
C PHE A 18 -12.04 9.70 -13.39
N ASP A 19 -10.82 10.10 -13.75
CA ASP A 19 -10.45 10.49 -15.11
C ASP A 19 -9.75 9.30 -15.77
N GLU A 20 -10.26 8.83 -16.91
CA GLU A 20 -9.68 7.68 -17.65
C GLU A 20 -8.23 7.91 -18.07
N LYS A 21 -7.80 9.17 -18.21
CA LYS A 21 -6.43 9.53 -18.63
C LYS A 21 -5.37 9.34 -17.53
N GLY A 22 -5.74 9.09 -16.31
CA GLY A 22 -4.82 8.91 -15.18
C GLY A 22 -4.97 7.55 -14.52
N LEU A 23 -5.48 6.51 -15.21
CA LEU A 23 -5.73 5.21 -14.62
C LEU A 23 -4.65 4.19 -14.97
N ILE A 24 -4.24 3.44 -13.95
CA ILE A 24 -3.54 2.17 -14.12
C ILE A 24 -4.60 1.09 -14.28
N GLN A 25 -4.63 0.45 -15.43
CA GLN A 25 -5.55 -0.64 -15.71
C GLN A 25 -4.89 -1.97 -15.33
N CYS A 26 -5.55 -2.73 -14.48
CA CYS A 26 -5.12 -4.06 -14.06
C CYS A 26 -6.18 -5.08 -14.47
N GLY A 27 -5.77 -6.23 -14.98
CA GLY A 27 -6.73 -7.23 -15.42
C GLY A 27 -6.19 -8.64 -15.56
N ASN A 28 -7.12 -9.59 -15.70
CA ASN A 28 -6.85 -11.01 -15.85
C ASN A 28 -6.02 -11.59 -14.68
N PHE A 29 -6.30 -11.15 -13.46
CA PHE A 29 -5.69 -11.73 -12.27
C PHE A 29 -6.48 -12.96 -11.83
N HIS A 30 -6.04 -14.13 -12.30
CA HIS A 30 -6.54 -15.42 -11.87
C HIS A 30 -5.45 -16.12 -11.08
N PHE A 31 -5.77 -16.56 -9.87
CA PHE A 31 -4.82 -17.23 -9.00
C PHE A 31 -5.51 -18.22 -8.08
N ALA A 32 -4.96 -19.42 -7.98
CA ALA A 32 -5.40 -20.45 -7.06
C ALA A 32 -4.20 -21.05 -6.31
N TYR A 33 -4.31 -21.17 -4.99
CA TYR A 33 -3.29 -21.87 -4.18
C TYR A 33 -3.32 -23.39 -4.40
N THR A 34 -4.49 -23.93 -4.71
CA THR A 34 -4.72 -25.35 -5.00
C THR A 34 -5.68 -25.49 -6.17
N LYS A 35 -5.73 -26.69 -6.79
CA LYS A 35 -6.62 -26.99 -7.94
C LYS A 35 -8.13 -26.78 -7.68
N HIS A 36 -8.52 -26.61 -6.41
CA HIS A 36 -9.94 -26.58 -6.00
C HIS A 36 -10.33 -25.29 -5.27
N ARG A 37 -9.45 -24.32 -5.14
CA ARG A 37 -9.75 -23.08 -4.42
C ARG A 37 -9.12 -21.90 -5.13
N ASP A 38 -9.93 -21.23 -5.94
CA ASP A 38 -9.58 -19.95 -6.51
C ASP A 38 -9.45 -18.92 -5.38
N ALA A 39 -8.34 -18.19 -5.39
CA ALA A 39 -8.06 -17.13 -4.44
C ALA A 39 -8.30 -15.75 -5.05
N LEU A 40 -8.19 -15.65 -6.39
CA LEU A 40 -8.50 -14.44 -7.16
C LEU A 40 -9.14 -14.82 -8.49
N ASN A 41 -10.15 -14.04 -8.86
CA ASN A 41 -10.82 -14.07 -10.16
C ASN A 41 -11.19 -12.63 -10.54
N ILE A 42 -10.20 -11.84 -10.98
CA ILE A 42 -10.37 -10.41 -11.27
C ILE A 42 -10.15 -10.18 -12.75
N GLU A 43 -11.22 -9.92 -13.49
CA GLU A 43 -11.14 -9.58 -14.90
C GLU A 43 -10.57 -8.17 -15.11
N ARG A 44 -10.99 -7.20 -14.27
CA ARG A 44 -10.57 -5.82 -14.39
C ARG A 44 -10.67 -5.08 -13.05
N LEU A 45 -9.66 -4.23 -12.80
CA LEU A 45 -9.69 -3.19 -11.77
C LEU A 45 -8.88 -1.98 -12.24
N PHE A 46 -9.11 -0.82 -11.62
CA PHE A 46 -8.42 0.42 -11.95
C PHE A 46 -7.79 1.02 -10.70
N LEU A 47 -6.57 1.55 -10.83
CA LEU A 47 -5.92 2.31 -9.78
C LEU A 47 -5.65 3.72 -10.32
N PRO A 48 -6.20 4.77 -9.71
CA PRO A 48 -5.88 6.15 -10.07
C PRO A 48 -4.40 6.44 -9.88
N GLN A 49 -3.75 6.94 -10.93
CA GLN A 49 -2.33 7.32 -10.84
C GLN A 49 -2.16 8.47 -9.84
N GLY A 50 -1.12 8.38 -9.01
CA GLY A 50 -0.88 9.33 -7.94
C GLY A 50 -1.93 9.29 -6.83
N GLY A 51 -2.82 8.29 -6.82
CA GLY A 51 -3.80 8.10 -5.76
C GLY A 51 -3.28 7.23 -4.61
N ILE A 52 -3.92 7.36 -3.44
CA ILE A 52 -3.78 6.44 -2.32
C ILE A 52 -5.07 5.63 -2.25
N ILE A 53 -5.00 4.36 -2.60
CA ILE A 53 -6.15 3.47 -2.73
C ILE A 53 -6.20 2.53 -1.52
N ALA A 54 -7.24 2.61 -0.71
CA ALA A 54 -7.48 1.63 0.35
C ALA A 54 -8.03 0.33 -0.26
N LEU A 55 -7.38 -0.79 -0.02
CA LEU A 55 -7.88 -2.13 -0.36
C LEU A 55 -8.54 -2.73 0.89
N ILE A 56 -9.87 -2.76 0.88
CA ILE A 56 -10.69 -3.28 1.98
C ILE A 56 -11.35 -4.60 1.61
N GLY A 57 -11.89 -5.30 2.61
CA GLY A 57 -12.59 -6.59 2.47
C GLY A 57 -12.37 -7.47 3.69
N HIS A 58 -13.17 -8.50 3.88
CA HIS A 58 -13.07 -9.40 5.02
C HIS A 58 -11.76 -10.22 5.02
N ASN A 59 -11.44 -10.84 6.15
CA ASN A 59 -10.30 -11.75 6.22
C ASN A 59 -10.51 -12.93 5.27
N GLY A 60 -9.50 -13.22 4.45
CA GLY A 60 -9.60 -14.26 3.41
C GLY A 60 -10.24 -13.79 2.09
N ALA A 61 -10.59 -12.50 1.94
CA ALA A 61 -11.13 -11.94 0.69
C ALA A 61 -10.14 -11.98 -0.48
N GLY A 62 -8.84 -12.19 -0.24
CA GLY A 62 -7.82 -12.25 -1.27
C GLY A 62 -6.92 -11.00 -1.37
N LYS A 63 -7.02 -10.05 -0.42
CA LYS A 63 -6.31 -8.76 -0.46
C LYS A 63 -4.79 -8.89 -0.61
N SER A 64 -4.12 -9.61 0.30
CA SER A 64 -2.66 -9.82 0.23
C SER A 64 -2.28 -10.65 -0.99
N THR A 65 -3.15 -11.56 -1.45
CA THR A 65 -2.94 -12.32 -2.68
C THR A 65 -2.97 -11.40 -3.90
N LEU A 66 -3.94 -10.48 -3.98
CA LEU A 66 -4.01 -9.47 -5.04
C LEU A 66 -2.77 -8.58 -5.03
N ALA A 67 -2.36 -8.10 -3.87
CA ALA A 67 -1.15 -7.28 -3.70
C ALA A 67 0.10 -8.00 -4.24
N ARG A 68 0.31 -9.26 -3.87
CA ARG A 68 1.43 -10.08 -4.34
C ARG A 68 1.34 -10.37 -5.84
N CYS A 69 0.15 -10.64 -6.37
CA CYS A 69 -0.08 -10.81 -7.80
C CYS A 69 0.20 -9.51 -8.57
N LEU A 70 -0.27 -8.37 -8.08
CA LEU A 70 -0.01 -7.04 -8.66
C LEU A 70 1.50 -6.75 -8.73
N CYS A 71 2.23 -7.03 -7.66
CA CYS A 71 3.68 -6.86 -7.61
C CYS A 71 4.47 -7.89 -8.46
N GLY A 72 3.80 -8.91 -9.01
CA GLY A 72 4.47 -9.98 -9.77
C GLY A 72 5.19 -11.02 -8.92
N LEU A 73 4.92 -11.07 -7.62
CA LEU A 73 5.55 -11.99 -6.66
C LEU A 73 4.97 -13.42 -6.76
N GLU A 74 3.70 -13.55 -7.20
CA GLU A 74 3.08 -14.86 -7.37
C GLU A 74 3.43 -15.50 -8.72
N LYS A 75 4.06 -16.68 -8.69
CA LYS A 75 4.59 -17.36 -9.89
C LYS A 75 3.52 -17.73 -10.91
N HIS A 76 2.32 -18.06 -10.44
CA HIS A 76 1.23 -18.61 -11.26
C HIS A 76 0.10 -17.60 -11.52
N CYS A 77 0.36 -16.31 -11.34
CA CYS A 77 -0.60 -15.26 -11.64
C CYS A 77 -0.15 -14.47 -12.88
N ASP A 78 -0.88 -14.63 -13.98
CA ASP A 78 -0.53 -14.05 -15.29
C ASP A 78 -1.09 -12.65 -15.54
N GLY A 79 -1.81 -12.07 -14.58
CA GLY A 79 -2.43 -10.75 -14.71
C GLY A 79 -1.57 -9.67 -15.34
N VAL A 80 -2.20 -8.71 -15.98
CA VAL A 80 -1.58 -7.63 -16.75
C VAL A 80 -1.81 -6.30 -16.08
N VAL A 81 -0.80 -5.45 -16.08
CA VAL A 81 -0.89 -4.04 -15.69
C VAL A 81 -0.58 -3.16 -16.89
N LYS A 82 -1.45 -2.18 -17.17
CA LYS A 82 -1.23 -1.15 -18.20
C LYS A 82 -1.17 0.21 -17.53
N MET A 83 -0.13 0.97 -17.84
CA MET A 83 0.10 2.32 -17.32
C MET A 83 0.77 3.15 -18.42
N ASP A 84 0.29 4.36 -18.66
CA ASP A 84 0.82 5.29 -19.69
C ASP A 84 0.93 4.64 -21.08
N GLY A 85 -0.07 3.85 -21.48
CA GLY A 85 -0.09 3.13 -22.76
C GLY A 85 0.84 1.92 -22.84
N LYS A 86 1.67 1.67 -21.82
CA LYS A 86 2.59 0.53 -21.75
C LYS A 86 1.99 -0.61 -20.94
N GLN A 87 2.13 -1.83 -21.45
CA GLN A 87 1.74 -3.04 -20.76
C GLN A 87 2.95 -3.66 -20.04
N TYR A 88 2.75 -4.05 -18.78
CA TYR A 88 3.75 -4.66 -17.92
C TYR A 88 3.39 -6.13 -17.65
N ASN A 89 4.27 -7.03 -18.07
CA ASN A 89 4.17 -8.45 -17.72
C ASN A 89 4.67 -8.69 -16.28
N LYS A 90 4.55 -9.92 -15.79
CA LYS A 90 4.92 -10.30 -14.43
C LYS A 90 6.34 -9.87 -14.03
N LYS A 91 7.36 -10.14 -14.87
CA LYS A 91 8.75 -9.72 -14.57
C LYS A 91 8.91 -8.20 -14.51
N GLN A 92 8.23 -7.50 -15.39
CA GLN A 92 8.29 -6.04 -15.43
C GLN A 92 7.55 -5.42 -14.23
N ARG A 93 6.52 -6.09 -13.68
CA ARG A 93 5.84 -5.64 -12.46
C ARG A 93 6.76 -5.63 -11.24
N LEU A 94 7.75 -6.53 -11.15
CA LEU A 94 8.78 -6.49 -10.11
C LEU A 94 9.62 -5.20 -10.12
N THR A 95 9.73 -4.55 -11.30
CA THR A 95 10.41 -3.25 -11.44
C THR A 95 9.46 -2.06 -11.39
N LEU A 96 8.16 -2.27 -11.51
CA LEU A 96 7.13 -1.24 -11.45
C LEU A 96 6.61 -1.04 -10.02
N CYS A 97 6.50 -2.13 -9.27
CA CYS A 97 5.90 -2.18 -7.94
C CYS A 97 6.95 -2.42 -6.84
N TYR A 98 6.68 -1.89 -5.65
CA TYR A 98 7.37 -2.24 -4.40
C TYR A 98 6.30 -2.63 -3.36
N MET A 99 6.55 -3.67 -2.59
CA MET A 99 5.63 -4.13 -1.55
C MET A 99 6.28 -4.04 -0.17
N VAL A 100 5.65 -3.30 0.73
CA VAL A 100 5.93 -3.35 2.17
C VAL A 100 5.02 -4.41 2.77
N MET A 101 5.63 -5.45 3.32
CA MET A 101 4.92 -6.61 3.89
C MET A 101 4.39 -6.31 5.29
N GLN A 102 3.34 -6.99 5.70
CA GLN A 102 2.80 -6.92 7.06
C GLN A 102 3.85 -7.30 8.11
N ASP A 103 4.61 -8.36 7.88
CA ASP A 103 5.78 -8.71 8.70
C ASP A 103 7.05 -8.24 8.00
N VAL A 104 7.51 -7.05 8.37
CA VAL A 104 8.72 -6.43 7.82
C VAL A 104 10.02 -7.18 8.18
N ASN A 105 10.00 -8.10 9.16
CA ASN A 105 11.17 -8.90 9.50
C ASN A 105 11.59 -9.84 8.35
N HIS A 106 10.68 -10.18 7.45
CA HIS A 106 10.99 -10.97 6.26
C HIS A 106 11.52 -10.15 5.10
N GLN A 107 11.57 -8.82 5.23
CA GLN A 107 11.95 -7.91 4.16
C GLN A 107 13.28 -7.21 4.44
N LEU A 108 13.63 -7.00 5.70
CA LEU A 108 14.82 -6.28 6.13
C LEU A 108 15.94 -7.29 6.43
N PHE A 109 17.06 -7.24 5.71
CA PHE A 109 18.09 -8.28 5.78
C PHE A 109 19.55 -7.77 5.66
N THR A 110 19.74 -6.45 5.45
CA THR A 110 21.08 -5.87 5.33
C THR A 110 21.76 -5.65 6.69
N GLU A 111 23.04 -5.28 6.67
CA GLU A 111 23.83 -5.04 7.90
C GLU A 111 23.51 -3.69 8.55
N SER A 112 23.00 -2.72 7.79
CA SER A 112 22.61 -1.40 8.32
C SER A 112 21.31 -0.86 7.70
N THR A 113 20.68 0.07 8.40
CA THR A 113 19.49 0.76 7.92
C THR A 113 19.77 1.53 6.63
N GLU A 114 20.96 2.15 6.51
CA GLU A 114 21.36 2.84 5.29
C GLU A 114 21.47 1.88 4.11
N GLU A 115 22.14 0.74 4.29
CA GLU A 115 22.27 -0.27 3.22
C GLU A 115 20.93 -0.77 2.72
N GLU A 116 19.95 -0.96 3.63
CA GLU A 116 18.60 -1.36 3.28
C GLU A 116 17.93 -0.37 2.31
N MET A 117 18.21 0.92 2.48
CA MET A 117 17.71 1.94 1.59
C MET A 117 18.50 1.98 0.27
N LEU A 118 19.83 1.93 0.33
CA LEU A 118 20.69 2.03 -0.85
C LEU A 118 20.43 0.89 -1.85
N ILE A 119 20.20 -0.34 -1.38
CA ILE A 119 19.90 -1.47 -2.28
C ILE A 119 18.52 -1.36 -2.96
N SER A 120 17.63 -0.55 -2.40
CA SER A 120 16.29 -0.32 -2.95
C SER A 120 16.25 0.74 -4.05
N MET A 121 17.32 1.52 -4.19
CA MET A 121 17.50 2.56 -5.21
C MET A 121 18.05 1.96 -6.51
N ALA A 122 17.62 2.47 -7.66
CA ALA A 122 18.23 2.12 -8.96
C ALA A 122 19.64 2.72 -9.10
N ALA A 123 19.84 3.93 -8.53
CA ALA A 123 21.12 4.59 -8.40
C ALA A 123 21.33 4.93 -6.91
N PRO A 124 22.16 4.16 -6.17
CA PRO A 124 22.40 4.40 -4.76
C PRO A 124 22.92 5.82 -4.48
N SER A 125 22.26 6.53 -3.56
CA SER A 125 22.60 7.90 -3.15
C SER A 125 22.51 8.01 -1.63
N PRO A 126 23.65 8.06 -0.91
CA PRO A 126 23.66 8.28 0.54
C PRO A 126 22.95 9.57 0.95
N ASP A 127 23.12 10.66 0.22
CA ASP A 127 22.45 11.94 0.52
C ASP A 127 20.91 11.82 0.46
N GLN A 128 20.40 11.07 -0.51
CA GLN A 128 18.96 10.81 -0.61
C GLN A 128 18.48 9.89 0.52
N ALA A 129 19.26 8.88 0.88
CA ALA A 129 18.97 8.03 2.02
C ALA A 129 18.91 8.83 3.31
N ASP A 130 19.93 9.68 3.56
CA ASP A 130 20.00 10.53 4.74
C ASP A 130 18.82 11.49 4.85
N ALA A 131 18.42 12.14 3.75
CA ALA A 131 17.25 13.03 3.74
C ALA A 131 15.96 12.31 4.13
N VAL A 132 15.78 11.05 3.70
CA VAL A 132 14.60 10.25 4.07
C VAL A 132 14.71 9.74 5.51
N LEU A 133 15.92 9.35 5.97
CA LEU A 133 16.14 8.94 7.36
C LEU A 133 15.87 10.09 8.35
N GLU A 134 16.30 11.31 8.03
CA GLU A 134 16.02 12.50 8.83
C GLU A 134 14.50 12.75 8.92
N ARG A 135 13.82 12.72 7.78
CA ARG A 135 12.38 12.95 7.70
C ARG A 135 11.55 11.95 8.52
N LEU A 136 12.01 10.69 8.62
CA LEU A 136 11.33 9.62 9.35
C LEU A 136 11.83 9.45 10.79
N ASP A 137 12.65 10.37 11.28
CA ASP A 137 13.32 10.29 12.60
C ASP A 137 14.06 8.96 12.80
N LEU A 138 14.79 8.55 11.76
CA LEU A 138 15.58 7.31 11.73
C LEU A 138 17.08 7.56 11.64
N MET A 139 17.55 8.81 11.50
CA MET A 139 18.97 9.14 11.27
C MET A 139 19.88 8.57 12.35
N GLN A 140 19.45 8.59 13.60
CA GLN A 140 20.15 8.00 14.75
C GLN A 140 20.33 6.48 14.68
N PHE A 141 19.62 5.81 13.76
CA PHE A 141 19.67 4.37 13.55
C PHE A 141 20.32 3.99 12.21
N LYS A 142 20.89 4.96 11.50
CA LYS A 142 21.51 4.80 10.17
C LYS A 142 22.44 3.59 10.08
N ASP A 143 23.35 3.47 11.05
CA ASP A 143 24.37 2.41 11.10
C ASP A 143 23.91 1.15 11.86
N ARG A 144 22.66 1.13 12.33
CA ARG A 144 22.16 -0.04 13.07
C ARG A 144 21.61 -1.10 12.14
N HIS A 145 21.88 -2.34 12.51
CA HIS A 145 21.27 -3.50 11.87
C HIS A 145 19.73 -3.43 12.04
N PRO A 146 18.95 -3.55 10.97
CA PRO A 146 17.48 -3.41 11.03
C PRO A 146 16.83 -4.33 12.07
N MET A 147 17.35 -5.54 12.27
CA MET A 147 16.79 -6.48 13.25
C MET A 147 16.98 -6.03 14.72
N ALA A 148 17.88 -5.10 14.99
CA ALA A 148 18.07 -4.52 16.32
C ALA A 148 17.08 -3.37 16.65
N LEU A 149 16.25 -2.99 15.70
CA LEU A 149 15.25 -1.93 15.83
C LEU A 149 13.96 -2.44 16.49
N SER A 150 13.20 -1.52 17.11
CA SER A 150 11.84 -1.82 17.56
C SER A 150 10.89 -2.08 16.38
N GLY A 151 9.73 -2.70 16.64
CA GLY A 151 8.76 -2.99 15.58
C GLY A 151 8.34 -1.74 14.78
N GLY A 152 8.02 -0.63 15.46
CA GLY A 152 7.67 0.62 14.79
C GLY A 152 8.84 1.25 14.00
N GLN A 153 10.07 1.14 14.50
CA GLN A 153 11.26 1.58 13.77
C GLN A 153 11.49 0.74 12.49
N LYS A 154 11.35 -0.59 12.58
CA LYS A 154 11.41 -1.49 11.41
C LYS A 154 10.34 -1.14 10.37
N GLN A 155 9.13 -0.85 10.82
CA GLN A 155 8.04 -0.44 9.93
C GLN A 155 8.39 0.86 9.19
N ARG A 156 8.92 1.86 9.91
CA ARG A 156 9.38 3.12 9.29
C ARG A 156 10.56 2.89 8.33
N VAL A 157 11.50 2.00 8.65
CA VAL A 157 12.58 1.63 7.70
C VAL A 157 11.99 1.01 6.43
N ALA A 158 11.03 0.09 6.53
CA ALA A 158 10.39 -0.51 5.36
C ALA A 158 9.63 0.54 4.51
N ILE A 159 9.02 1.55 5.15
CA ILE A 159 8.43 2.70 4.43
C ILE A 159 9.53 3.55 3.78
N ALA A 160 10.65 3.80 4.48
CA ALA A 160 11.79 4.53 3.93
C ALA A 160 12.35 3.86 2.66
N THR A 161 12.49 2.54 2.67
CA THR A 161 12.93 1.79 1.48
C THR A 161 11.95 1.89 0.31
N ALA A 162 10.64 1.92 0.59
CA ALA A 162 9.62 2.17 -0.44
C ALA A 162 9.73 3.60 -1.02
N LEU A 163 9.96 4.61 -0.16
CA LEU A 163 10.09 6.01 -0.57
C LEU A 163 11.27 6.22 -1.53
N VAL A 164 12.44 5.67 -1.20
CA VAL A 164 13.66 5.83 -2.02
C VAL A 164 13.66 4.96 -3.27
N SER A 165 12.77 3.98 -3.36
CA SER A 165 12.68 3.11 -4.52
C SER A 165 12.16 3.89 -5.75
N ASP A 166 12.69 3.59 -6.94
CA ASP A 166 12.21 4.18 -8.21
C ASP A 166 10.90 3.56 -8.71
N ARG A 167 10.18 2.85 -7.85
CA ARG A 167 8.92 2.20 -8.20
C ARG A 167 7.79 3.21 -8.29
N LYS A 168 6.88 2.97 -9.24
CA LYS A 168 5.72 3.86 -9.47
C LYS A 168 4.49 3.45 -8.66
N ILE A 169 4.40 2.18 -8.30
CA ILE A 169 3.29 1.61 -7.51
C ILE A 169 3.87 1.06 -6.22
N LEU A 170 3.41 1.56 -5.10
CA LEU A 170 3.79 1.11 -3.77
C LEU A 170 2.60 0.38 -3.14
N VAL A 171 2.85 -0.78 -2.59
CA VAL A 171 1.83 -1.61 -1.94
C VAL A 171 2.20 -1.76 -0.47
N PHE A 172 1.27 -1.47 0.42
CA PHE A 172 1.45 -1.57 1.86
C PHE A 172 0.44 -2.57 2.42
N ASP A 173 0.93 -3.62 3.06
CA ASP A 173 0.08 -4.64 3.67
C ASP A 173 0.02 -4.40 5.18
N GLU A 174 -1.13 -3.87 5.65
CA GLU A 174 -1.42 -3.53 7.06
C GLU A 174 -0.36 -2.63 7.72
N PRO A 175 -0.01 -1.46 7.15
CA PRO A 175 1.14 -0.65 7.59
C PRO A 175 0.96 -0.04 9.00
N THR A 176 -0.25 -0.03 9.55
CA THR A 176 -0.58 0.53 10.88
C THR A 176 -0.91 -0.56 11.91
N SER A 177 -0.75 -1.83 11.56
CA SER A 177 -1.06 -2.93 12.47
C SER A 177 -0.25 -2.85 13.76
N GLY A 178 -0.95 -2.76 14.89
CA GLY A 178 -0.33 -2.67 16.23
C GLY A 178 0.23 -1.28 16.59
N LEU A 179 0.03 -0.26 15.75
CA LEU A 179 0.42 1.11 16.05
C LEU A 179 -0.65 1.83 16.87
N ASP A 180 -0.22 2.81 17.67
CA ASP A 180 -1.13 3.76 18.30
C ASP A 180 -1.53 4.90 17.32
N LEU A 181 -2.41 5.79 17.76
CA LEU A 181 -2.92 6.88 16.93
C LEU A 181 -1.82 7.84 16.45
N HIS A 182 -0.80 8.07 17.28
CA HIS A 182 0.28 8.98 16.92
C HIS A 182 1.09 8.42 15.74
N HIS A 183 1.55 7.17 15.86
CA HIS A 183 2.31 6.51 14.81
C HIS A 183 1.48 6.24 13.55
N MET A 184 0.16 5.98 13.69
CA MET A 184 -0.74 5.89 12.53
C MET A 184 -0.77 7.19 11.72
N LYS A 185 -0.81 8.36 12.40
CA LYS A 185 -0.76 9.66 11.73
C LYS A 185 0.57 9.91 11.02
N GLU A 186 1.68 9.45 11.58
CA GLU A 186 2.97 9.49 10.90
C GLU A 186 2.94 8.70 9.60
N VAL A 187 2.43 7.45 9.63
CA VAL A 187 2.25 6.62 8.42
C VAL A 187 1.35 7.33 7.40
N ALA A 188 0.24 7.93 7.83
CA ALA A 188 -0.63 8.71 6.95
C ALA A 188 0.11 9.88 6.27
N GLY A 189 0.93 10.62 7.04
CA GLY A 189 1.78 11.68 6.52
C GLY A 189 2.77 11.18 5.46
N GLU A 190 3.35 9.99 5.66
CA GLU A 190 4.27 9.40 4.68
C GLU A 190 3.55 8.94 3.40
N LEU A 191 2.34 8.40 3.51
CA LEU A 191 1.53 8.05 2.35
C LEU A 191 1.17 9.29 1.52
N LEU A 192 0.82 10.41 2.17
CA LEU A 192 0.57 11.69 1.49
C LEU A 192 1.82 12.21 0.77
N ALA A 193 2.97 12.09 1.40
CA ALA A 193 4.22 12.50 0.76
C ALA A 193 4.62 11.62 -0.43
N ILE A 194 4.30 10.33 -0.38
CA ILE A 194 4.43 9.41 -1.53
C ILE A 194 3.53 9.89 -2.69
N GLN A 195 2.31 10.31 -2.37
CA GLN A 195 1.38 10.88 -3.33
C GLN A 195 1.93 12.17 -3.97
N ASP A 196 2.49 13.08 -3.17
CA ASP A 196 3.11 14.32 -3.66
C ASP A 196 4.29 14.06 -4.61
N MET A 197 4.94 12.91 -4.49
CA MET A 197 5.96 12.44 -5.44
C MET A 197 5.36 11.86 -6.73
N GLY A 198 4.04 11.85 -6.90
CA GLY A 198 3.33 11.30 -8.05
C GLY A 198 3.30 9.77 -8.10
N LYS A 199 3.64 9.09 -7.01
CA LYS A 199 3.55 7.63 -6.91
C LYS A 199 2.14 7.19 -6.52
N THR A 200 1.74 6.01 -6.96
CA THR A 200 0.44 5.41 -6.61
C THR A 200 0.62 4.44 -5.45
N SER A 201 -0.21 4.56 -4.43
CA SER A 201 -0.18 3.67 -3.27
C SER A 201 -1.43 2.80 -3.20
N LEU A 202 -1.26 1.48 -3.00
CA LEU A 202 -2.32 0.54 -2.65
C LEU A 202 -2.10 0.10 -1.20
N VAL A 203 -3.04 0.43 -0.32
CA VAL A 203 -2.91 0.21 1.13
C VAL A 203 -3.96 -0.79 1.58
N ILE A 204 -3.54 -2.00 1.94
CA ILE A 204 -4.40 -2.97 2.59
C ILE A 204 -4.52 -2.55 4.05
N THR A 205 -5.73 -2.29 4.51
CA THR A 205 -5.94 -1.92 5.92
C THR A 205 -7.37 -2.14 6.38
N HIS A 206 -7.53 -2.36 7.68
CA HIS A 206 -8.80 -2.38 8.40
C HIS A 206 -8.96 -1.12 9.28
N ASP A 207 -8.02 -0.19 9.19
CA ASP A 207 -8.02 1.03 9.99
C ASP A 207 -8.80 2.13 9.27
N TYR A 208 -10.04 2.36 9.71
CA TYR A 208 -10.88 3.43 9.16
C TYR A 208 -10.23 4.81 9.33
N GLU A 209 -9.55 5.07 10.45
CA GLU A 209 -8.93 6.37 10.72
C GLU A 209 -7.80 6.64 9.72
N LEU A 210 -7.00 5.62 9.38
CA LEU A 210 -6.00 5.74 8.33
C LEU A 210 -6.64 6.03 6.96
N ILE A 211 -7.66 5.26 6.58
CA ILE A 211 -8.36 5.44 5.30
C ILE A 211 -8.91 6.85 5.18
N ALA A 212 -9.63 7.32 6.19
CA ALA A 212 -10.25 8.64 6.19
C ALA A 212 -9.24 9.79 6.23
N SER A 213 -8.00 9.56 6.72
CA SER A 213 -6.99 10.60 6.86
C SER A 213 -6.16 10.84 5.60
N CYS A 214 -5.95 9.82 4.76
CA CYS A 214 -5.03 9.95 3.63
C CYS A 214 -5.47 9.27 2.33
N CYS A 215 -6.43 8.32 2.36
CA CYS A 215 -6.82 7.64 1.14
C CYS A 215 -7.72 8.50 0.25
N THR A 216 -7.55 8.35 -1.06
CA THR A 216 -8.33 9.06 -2.08
C THR A 216 -9.43 8.19 -2.67
N HIS A 217 -9.24 6.87 -2.66
CA HIS A 217 -10.14 5.89 -3.26
C HIS A 217 -10.21 4.63 -2.42
N VAL A 218 -11.27 3.86 -2.66
CA VAL A 218 -11.47 2.53 -2.08
C VAL A 218 -11.59 1.50 -3.19
N LEU A 219 -10.96 0.36 -2.99
CA LEU A 219 -11.14 -0.88 -3.73
C LEU A 219 -11.62 -1.95 -2.74
N HIS A 220 -12.87 -2.39 -2.89
CA HIS A 220 -13.47 -3.41 -2.04
C HIS A 220 -13.38 -4.78 -2.73
N LEU A 221 -12.73 -5.73 -2.06
CA LEU A 221 -12.53 -7.09 -2.52
C LEU A 221 -13.24 -8.08 -1.61
N GLU A 222 -14.02 -9.00 -2.18
CA GLU A 222 -14.61 -10.14 -1.48
C GLU A 222 -14.52 -11.41 -2.33
N HIS A 223 -14.22 -12.52 -1.69
CA HIS A 223 -14.13 -13.83 -2.35
C HIS A 223 -13.23 -13.87 -3.60
N GLY A 224 -12.18 -13.05 -3.61
CA GLY A 224 -11.25 -12.95 -4.74
C GLY A 224 -11.76 -12.12 -5.92
N GLU A 225 -12.86 -11.40 -5.77
CA GLU A 225 -13.50 -10.58 -6.79
C GLU A 225 -13.66 -9.13 -6.33
N VAL A 226 -13.55 -8.19 -7.27
CA VAL A 226 -13.81 -6.78 -7.01
C VAL A 226 -15.32 -6.56 -6.89
N GLN A 227 -15.78 -6.10 -5.74
CA GLN A 227 -17.17 -5.78 -5.50
C GLN A 227 -17.48 -4.37 -5.97
N GLU A 228 -16.65 -3.42 -5.57
CA GLU A 228 -16.83 -2.00 -5.91
C GLU A 228 -15.49 -1.24 -5.87
N GLN A 229 -15.46 -0.13 -6.58
CA GLN A 229 -14.38 0.85 -6.55
C GLN A 229 -14.99 2.25 -6.58
N TYR A 230 -14.56 3.14 -5.68
CA TYR A 230 -15.10 4.48 -5.59
C TYR A 230 -14.09 5.48 -5.04
N ALA A 231 -14.31 6.77 -5.36
CA ALA A 231 -13.55 7.87 -4.77
C ALA A 231 -14.06 8.16 -3.35
N LEU A 232 -13.17 8.56 -2.45
CA LEU A 232 -13.50 8.98 -1.09
C LEU A 232 -13.95 10.46 -1.06
N ASP A 233 -14.98 10.77 -1.83
CA ASP A 233 -15.76 12.00 -1.69
C ASP A 233 -16.81 11.86 -0.56
N ASN A 234 -17.70 12.80 -0.42
CA ASN A 234 -18.75 12.79 0.60
C ASN A 234 -19.64 11.53 0.54
N ILE A 235 -19.91 11.02 -0.67
CA ILE A 235 -20.71 9.80 -0.90
C ILE A 235 -19.88 8.57 -0.56
N GLY A 236 -18.63 8.52 -1.04
CA GLY A 236 -17.71 7.41 -0.78
C GLY A 236 -17.40 7.22 0.70
N ILE A 237 -17.29 8.32 1.46
CA ILE A 237 -17.15 8.24 2.92
C ILE A 237 -18.38 7.62 3.58
N GLN A 238 -19.58 7.91 3.07
CA GLN A 238 -20.79 7.28 3.58
C GLN A 238 -20.79 5.76 3.33
N HIS A 239 -20.44 5.33 2.11
CA HIS A 239 -20.28 3.92 1.76
C HIS A 239 -19.24 3.22 2.65
N LEU A 240 -18.09 3.86 2.84
CA LEU A 240 -17.04 3.33 3.73
C LEU A 240 -17.54 3.10 5.16
N LYS A 241 -18.33 4.04 5.70
CA LYS A 241 -18.93 3.89 7.04
C LYS A 241 -19.87 2.71 7.11
N GLU A 242 -20.74 2.55 6.10
CA GLU A 242 -21.70 1.44 6.04
C GLU A 242 -20.98 0.10 6.03
N PHE A 243 -19.87 -0.02 5.27
CA PHE A 243 -19.02 -1.20 5.29
C PHE A 243 -18.50 -1.51 6.70
N PHE A 244 -17.91 -0.52 7.39
CA PHE A 244 -17.34 -0.74 8.74
C PHE A 244 -18.38 -0.92 9.85
N ILE A 245 -19.60 -0.42 9.68
CA ILE A 245 -20.71 -0.61 10.64
C ILE A 245 -21.40 -1.96 10.37
N GLY A 246 -21.59 -2.34 9.13
CA GLY A 246 -22.25 -3.59 8.73
C GLY A 246 -21.38 -4.84 8.89
N ALA A 247 -20.07 -4.68 9.03
CA ALA A 247 -19.12 -5.77 9.27
C ALA A 247 -19.00 -6.20 10.76
N ARG A 248 -19.93 -5.74 11.63
CA ARG A 248 -20.00 -6.11 13.06
C ARG A 248 -20.98 -7.24 13.34
#